data_aedbef3fa560bf5f9813c1a98cc6eb98
#
_entry.id   aedbef3fa560bf5f9813c1a98cc6eb98
#
_cell.length_a   1.000
_cell.length_b   1.000
_cell.length_c   1.000
_cell.angle_alpha   90.00
_cell.angle_beta   90.00
_cell.angle_gamma   90.00
#
_symmetry.space_group_name_H-M   'P 1'
#
loop_
_entity.id
_entity.type
_entity.pdbx_description
1 polymer ?
#
loop_
_entity_poly.entity_id
_entity_poly.type
_entity_poly.pdbx_seq_one_letter_code
_entity_poly.pdbx_strand_id
1 'polypeptide(L)'
;MGKAIIKTEKGDMTVEFYEKDAPKAVANFKKLAKEGFYDGVTFHRVLPDFVIQGGCPNSKEGAAGIPGTGGPGYKIDCELDGENQYHDRGVLSMAHAGRNTGGSQFFVCHSRNNTAHLDRNHTCFGKVVENVDLVDDIRQGDRILNIEVLED
;
A
#
# COMPACT_ATOMS: atom_id res chain seq x y z
N MET A 1 4.81 10.68 -15.08
CA MET A 1 4.70 10.13 -13.71
C MET A 1 3.91 8.84 -13.74
N GLY A 2 4.43 7.82 -13.11
CA GLY A 2 3.78 6.52 -13.11
C GLY A 2 2.50 6.50 -12.30
N LYS A 3 1.56 5.70 -12.76
CA LYS A 3 0.27 5.49 -12.08
C LYS A 3 -0.04 4.01 -12.02
N ALA A 4 -0.96 3.64 -11.14
CA ALA A 4 -1.50 2.29 -11.06
C ALA A 4 -2.96 2.35 -10.67
N ILE A 5 -3.68 1.27 -10.99
CA ILE A 5 -5.07 1.10 -10.55
C ILE A 5 -5.11 -0.09 -9.60
N ILE A 6 -5.51 0.15 -8.36
CA ILE A 6 -5.76 -0.92 -7.40
C ILE A 6 -7.23 -1.33 -7.59
N LYS A 7 -7.43 -2.52 -8.14
CA LYS A 7 -8.77 -3.05 -8.43
C LYS A 7 -9.21 -3.94 -7.29
N THR A 8 -10.31 -3.59 -6.63
CA THR A 8 -10.84 -4.31 -5.49
C THR A 8 -12.27 -4.79 -5.75
N GLU A 9 -12.76 -5.67 -4.87
CA GLU A 9 -14.16 -6.12 -4.91
C GLU A 9 -15.17 -4.96 -4.78
N LYS A 10 -14.76 -3.86 -4.17
CA LYS A 10 -15.62 -2.70 -3.92
C LYS A 10 -15.48 -1.60 -4.98
N GLY A 11 -14.49 -1.69 -5.84
CA GLY A 11 -14.20 -0.70 -6.87
C GLY A 11 -12.72 -0.48 -7.07
N ASP A 12 -12.38 0.52 -7.87
CA ASP A 12 -11.01 0.81 -8.28
C ASP A 12 -10.53 2.14 -7.72
N MET A 13 -9.26 2.19 -7.32
CA MET A 13 -8.58 3.42 -6.90
C MET A 13 -7.39 3.66 -7.82
N THR A 14 -7.30 4.86 -8.40
CA THR A 14 -6.14 5.24 -9.21
C THR A 14 -5.11 5.92 -8.31
N VAL A 15 -3.87 5.45 -8.40
CA VAL A 15 -2.74 5.91 -7.58
C VAL A 15 -1.70 6.57 -8.46
N GLU A 16 -1.16 7.69 -8.01
CA GLU A 16 0.02 8.33 -8.61
C GLU A 16 1.21 8.12 -7.70
N PHE A 17 2.35 7.72 -8.27
CA PHE A 17 3.55 7.38 -7.50
C PHE A 17 4.44 8.58 -7.21
N TYR A 18 5.08 8.57 -6.04
CA TYR A 18 6.10 9.54 -5.63
C TYR A 18 7.49 9.02 -6.06
N GLU A 19 7.76 9.00 -7.35
CA GLU A 19 8.96 8.36 -7.88
C GLU A 19 10.27 9.05 -7.47
N LYS A 20 10.23 10.35 -7.24
CA LYS A 20 11.42 11.08 -6.75
C LYS A 20 11.65 10.88 -5.26
N ASP A 21 10.58 10.81 -4.49
CA ASP A 21 10.63 10.67 -3.03
C ASP A 21 11.05 9.28 -2.60
N ALA A 22 10.49 8.27 -3.26
CA ALA A 22 10.60 6.89 -2.81
C ALA A 22 10.86 5.94 -3.99
N PRO A 23 11.96 6.13 -4.72
CA PRO A 23 12.22 5.34 -5.92
C PRO A 23 12.30 3.83 -5.67
N LYS A 24 12.83 3.41 -4.52
CA LYS A 24 12.94 1.99 -4.19
C LYS A 24 11.57 1.38 -3.88
N ALA A 25 10.76 2.07 -3.08
CA ALA A 25 9.42 1.60 -2.73
C ALA A 25 8.53 1.55 -3.97
N VAL A 26 8.59 2.57 -4.83
CA VAL A 26 7.82 2.62 -6.08
C VAL A 26 8.24 1.49 -7.01
N ALA A 27 9.54 1.31 -7.23
CA ALA A 27 10.05 0.25 -8.11
C ALA A 27 9.63 -1.13 -7.60
N ASN A 28 9.72 -1.36 -6.29
CA ASN A 28 9.33 -2.61 -5.66
C ASN A 28 7.82 -2.88 -5.83
N PHE A 29 6.99 -1.89 -5.57
CA PHE A 29 5.54 -2.01 -5.70
C PHE A 29 5.15 -2.33 -7.16
N LYS A 30 5.71 -1.60 -8.12
CA LYS A 30 5.46 -1.86 -9.54
C LYS A 30 5.88 -3.26 -9.96
N LYS A 31 7.06 -3.70 -9.52
CA LYS A 31 7.57 -5.04 -9.81
C LYS A 31 6.62 -6.10 -9.30
N LEU A 32 6.22 -6.02 -8.03
CA LEU A 32 5.31 -6.99 -7.42
C LEU A 32 3.94 -6.98 -8.10
N ALA A 33 3.43 -5.80 -8.43
CA ALA A 33 2.15 -5.67 -9.14
C ALA A 33 2.19 -6.33 -10.51
N LYS A 34 3.26 -6.10 -11.27
CA LYS A 34 3.43 -6.68 -12.61
C LYS A 34 3.60 -8.19 -12.58
N GLU A 35 4.17 -8.73 -11.51
CA GLU A 35 4.35 -10.17 -11.33
C GLU A 35 3.08 -10.88 -10.86
N GLY A 36 2.02 -10.14 -10.57
CA GLY A 36 0.78 -10.70 -10.03
C GLY A 36 0.86 -11.03 -8.54
N PHE A 37 1.86 -10.53 -7.85
CA PHE A 37 2.06 -10.81 -6.42
C PHE A 37 0.86 -10.38 -5.57
N TYR A 38 0.22 -9.27 -5.94
CA TYR A 38 -0.92 -8.73 -5.19
C TYR A 38 -2.26 -9.33 -5.59
N ASP A 39 -2.31 -10.17 -6.62
CA ASP A 39 -3.57 -10.75 -7.08
C ASP A 39 -4.16 -11.65 -6.00
N GLY A 40 -5.35 -11.30 -5.53
CA GLY A 40 -6.07 -12.11 -4.53
C GLY A 40 -5.69 -11.84 -3.07
N VAL A 41 -4.73 -10.96 -2.78
CA VAL A 41 -4.46 -10.56 -1.38
C VAL A 41 -5.62 -9.73 -0.85
N THR A 42 -5.78 -9.68 0.47
CA THR A 42 -6.86 -8.91 1.08
C THR A 42 -6.32 -7.71 1.84
N PHE A 43 -7.22 -6.78 2.15
CA PHE A 43 -6.97 -5.79 3.19
C PHE A 43 -7.18 -6.49 4.52
N HIS A 44 -6.14 -7.13 5.02
CA HIS A 44 -6.20 -8.00 6.20
C HIS A 44 -6.33 -7.22 7.52
N ARG A 45 -6.09 -5.92 7.48
CA ARG A 45 -6.19 -5.06 8.66
C ARG A 45 -6.83 -3.73 8.27
N VAL A 46 -8.06 -3.52 8.69
CA VAL A 46 -8.79 -2.27 8.40
C VAL A 46 -9.17 -1.64 9.74
N LEU A 47 -8.66 -0.44 10.00
CA LEU A 47 -8.94 0.33 11.19
C LEU A 47 -9.65 1.62 10.76
N PRO A 48 -10.97 1.73 10.99
CA PRO A 48 -11.74 2.90 10.58
C PRO A 48 -11.10 4.20 11.09
N ASP A 49 -11.12 5.23 10.23
CA ASP A 49 -10.52 6.54 10.49
C ASP A 49 -9.00 6.53 10.67
N PHE A 50 -8.36 5.38 10.46
CA PHE A 50 -6.90 5.26 10.53
C PHE A 50 -6.34 4.80 9.19
N VAL A 51 -6.33 3.50 8.91
CA VAL A 51 -5.75 2.95 7.68
C VAL A 51 -6.51 1.72 7.17
N ILE A 52 -6.33 1.43 5.88
CA ILE A 52 -6.61 0.12 5.31
C ILE A 52 -5.26 -0.48 4.88
N GLN A 53 -4.93 -1.64 5.41
CA GLN A 53 -3.63 -2.29 5.20
C GLN A 53 -3.79 -3.61 4.47
N GLY A 54 -2.97 -3.82 3.45
CA GLY A 54 -2.98 -5.04 2.65
C GLY A 54 -1.62 -5.37 2.06
N GLY A 55 -1.61 -6.29 1.10
CA GLY A 55 -0.40 -6.67 0.39
C GLY A 55 0.36 -7.84 0.99
N CYS A 56 -0.17 -8.50 2.02
CA CYS A 56 0.46 -9.69 2.60
C CYS A 56 0.08 -10.94 1.79
N PRO A 57 1.05 -11.73 1.30
CA PRO A 57 0.74 -12.95 0.55
C PRO A 57 0.01 -14.01 1.39
N ASN A 58 0.17 -13.97 2.71
CA ASN A 58 -0.54 -14.87 3.61
C ASN A 58 -2.02 -14.52 3.77
N SER A 59 -2.49 -13.43 3.18
CA SER A 59 -3.90 -13.05 3.19
C SER A 59 -4.68 -13.65 2.02
N LYS A 60 -3.99 -14.33 1.09
CA LYS A 60 -4.67 -15.02 -0.03
C LYS A 60 -5.39 -16.26 0.48
N GLU A 61 -6.48 -16.60 -0.20
CA GLU A 61 -7.20 -17.83 0.07
C GLU A 61 -6.27 -19.03 -0.14
N GLY A 62 -6.24 -19.93 0.84
CA GLY A 62 -5.40 -21.13 0.78
C GLY A 62 -3.95 -20.92 1.22
N ALA A 63 -3.55 -19.71 1.58
CA ALA A 63 -2.20 -19.47 2.07
C ALA A 63 -1.99 -20.15 3.44
N ALA A 64 -0.78 -20.68 3.65
CA ALA A 64 -0.47 -21.43 4.88
C ALA A 64 -0.08 -20.55 6.06
N GLY A 65 0.36 -19.31 5.81
CA GLY A 65 0.84 -18.40 6.85
C GLY A 65 -0.26 -17.57 7.48
N ILE A 66 0.12 -16.79 8.48
CA ILE A 66 -0.78 -15.89 9.18
C ILE A 66 -0.81 -14.52 8.45
N PRO A 67 -2.00 -13.98 8.11
CA PRO A 67 -2.09 -12.66 7.50
C PRO A 67 -1.37 -11.60 8.34
N GLY A 68 -0.59 -10.77 7.66
CA GLY A 68 0.22 -9.74 8.31
C GLY A 68 1.67 -10.13 8.55
N THR A 69 2.02 -11.41 8.39
CA THR A 69 3.38 -11.92 8.67
C THR A 69 4.20 -12.19 7.42
N GLY A 70 3.60 -12.12 6.23
CA GLY A 70 4.26 -12.47 4.99
C GLY A 70 4.82 -11.28 4.23
N GLY A 71 5.67 -11.58 3.26
CA GLY A 71 6.28 -10.59 2.39
C GLY A 71 6.87 -11.27 1.15
N PRO A 72 7.64 -10.52 0.36
CA PRO A 72 8.15 -11.00 -0.92
C PRO A 72 9.43 -11.84 -0.81
N GLY A 73 9.92 -12.08 0.41
CA GLY A 73 11.14 -12.83 0.63
C GLY A 73 12.39 -11.95 0.77
N TYR A 74 12.23 -10.64 0.78
CA TYR A 74 13.31 -9.67 0.97
C TYR A 74 12.77 -8.43 1.65
N LYS A 75 13.67 -7.52 2.04
CA LYS A 75 13.31 -6.26 2.69
C LYS A 75 13.87 -5.09 1.88
N ILE A 76 13.21 -3.93 1.98
CA ILE A 76 13.65 -2.71 1.36
C ILE A 76 13.87 -1.62 2.42
N ASP A 77 14.77 -0.68 2.10
CA ASP A 77 15.09 0.42 2.99
C ASP A 77 13.99 1.46 3.02
N CYS A 78 13.85 2.13 4.16
CA CYS A 78 12.98 3.30 4.28
C CYS A 78 13.54 4.47 3.46
N GLU A 79 12.64 5.29 2.93
CA GLU A 79 12.96 6.51 2.18
C GLU A 79 12.14 7.65 2.78
N LEU A 80 12.70 8.33 3.78
CA LEU A 80 11.94 9.20 4.68
C LEU A 80 12.20 10.69 4.51
N ASP A 81 13.14 11.07 3.63
CA ASP A 81 13.66 12.45 3.59
C ASP A 81 13.04 13.35 2.50
N GLY A 82 12.19 12.80 1.64
CA GLY A 82 11.59 13.53 0.54
C GLY A 82 10.52 14.55 0.96
N GLU A 83 10.03 15.30 -0.01
CA GLU A 83 9.06 16.38 0.22
C GLU A 83 7.65 15.87 0.52
N ASN A 84 7.33 14.65 0.08
CA ASN A 84 5.97 14.09 0.18
C ASN A 84 5.84 13.05 1.30
N GLN A 85 6.73 13.04 2.26
CA GLN A 85 6.71 12.06 3.35
C GLN A 85 5.74 12.44 4.47
N TYR A 86 4.49 12.72 4.09
CA TYR A 86 3.39 13.07 4.99
C TYR A 86 2.20 12.15 4.75
N HIS A 87 1.57 11.72 5.82
CA HIS A 87 0.47 10.76 5.81
C HIS A 87 -0.89 11.46 5.74
N ASP A 88 -1.17 12.10 4.62
CA ASP A 88 -2.46 12.71 4.33
C ASP A 88 -3.47 11.64 3.88
N ARG A 89 -4.77 11.99 3.90
CA ARG A 89 -5.79 11.09 3.40
C ARG A 89 -5.48 10.64 1.96
N GLY A 90 -5.56 9.34 1.73
CA GLY A 90 -5.31 8.72 0.43
C GLY A 90 -3.85 8.41 0.12
N VAL A 91 -2.92 8.76 1.02
CA VAL A 91 -1.50 8.45 0.81
C VAL A 91 -1.24 6.97 1.02
N LEU A 92 -0.45 6.37 0.11
CA LEU A 92 0.04 5.01 0.25
C LEU A 92 1.40 5.03 0.95
N SER A 93 1.53 4.22 1.97
CA SER A 93 2.73 4.12 2.77
C SER A 93 3.11 2.68 3.03
N MET A 94 4.40 2.42 3.22
CA MET A 94 4.89 1.06 3.45
C MET A 94 4.67 0.63 4.90
N ALA A 95 4.00 -0.50 5.08
CA ALA A 95 3.96 -1.16 6.38
C ALA A 95 5.28 -1.88 6.63
N HIS A 96 5.74 -1.88 7.87
CA HIS A 96 6.96 -2.59 8.26
C HIS A 96 6.96 -2.88 9.76
N ALA A 97 7.90 -3.75 10.17
CA ALA A 97 8.08 -4.15 11.56
C ALA A 97 9.27 -3.42 12.22
N GLY A 98 9.61 -2.25 11.72
CA GLY A 98 10.74 -1.45 12.17
C GLY A 98 11.46 -0.85 10.95
N ARG A 99 12.49 -0.06 11.21
CA ARG A 99 13.22 0.63 10.16
C ARG A 99 13.88 -0.36 9.19
N ASN A 100 13.72 -0.09 7.88
CA ASN A 100 14.32 -0.89 6.80
C ASN A 100 13.85 -2.35 6.76
N THR A 101 12.59 -2.59 7.15
CA THR A 101 12.00 -3.94 7.10
C THR A 101 10.77 -4.04 6.20
N GLY A 102 10.52 -3.02 5.36
CA GLY A 102 9.42 -3.05 4.40
C GLY A 102 9.58 -4.15 3.36
N GLY A 103 8.47 -4.63 2.83
CA GLY A 103 8.45 -5.67 1.80
C GLY A 103 7.30 -5.45 0.83
N SER A 104 6.20 -6.16 1.00
CA SER A 104 5.04 -6.04 0.12
C SER A 104 3.84 -5.34 0.76
N GLN A 105 3.75 -5.34 2.08
CA GLN A 105 2.58 -4.78 2.75
C GLN A 105 2.60 -3.26 2.71
N PHE A 106 1.42 -2.70 2.49
CA PHE A 106 1.23 -1.26 2.44
C PHE A 106 -0.10 -0.90 3.10
N PHE A 107 -0.27 0.38 3.39
CA PHE A 107 -1.55 0.89 3.87
C PHE A 107 -1.90 2.18 3.15
N VAL A 108 -3.21 2.46 3.10
CA VAL A 108 -3.76 3.72 2.58
C VAL A 108 -4.36 4.47 3.75
N CYS A 109 -4.01 5.73 3.89
CA CYS A 109 -4.43 6.55 5.03
C CYS A 109 -5.87 7.02 4.89
N HIS A 110 -6.65 6.91 5.98
CA HIS A 110 -8.00 7.44 6.06
C HIS A 110 -8.02 8.92 6.42
N SER A 111 -7.28 9.30 7.45
CA SER A 111 -7.39 10.63 8.04
C SER A 111 -6.04 11.10 8.58
N ARG A 112 -5.62 12.27 8.13
CA ARG A 112 -4.37 12.89 8.62
C ARG A 112 -4.35 13.05 10.13
N ASN A 113 -5.48 13.36 10.74
CA ASN A 113 -5.54 13.53 12.20
C ASN A 113 -5.07 12.29 12.96
N ASN A 114 -5.29 11.12 12.38
CA ASN A 114 -4.95 9.84 13.02
C ASN A 114 -3.66 9.22 12.47
N THR A 115 -3.12 9.74 11.37
CA THR A 115 -1.92 9.17 10.71
C THR A 115 -0.71 10.08 10.74
N ALA A 116 -0.83 11.33 11.19
CA ALA A 116 0.27 12.28 11.20
C ALA A 116 1.50 11.80 11.98
N HIS A 117 1.31 11.01 13.03
CA HIS A 117 2.41 10.46 13.84
C HIS A 117 3.28 9.47 13.08
N LEU A 118 2.81 9.00 11.92
CA LEU A 118 3.57 8.07 11.06
C LEU A 118 4.57 8.80 10.15
N ASP A 119 4.47 10.13 10.06
CA ASP A 119 5.32 10.92 9.19
C ASP A 119 6.78 10.66 9.48
N ARG A 120 7.55 10.40 8.41
CA ARG A 120 8.99 10.11 8.47
C ARG A 120 9.38 8.89 9.30
N ASN A 121 8.41 8.02 9.58
CA ASN A 121 8.64 6.69 10.15
C ASN A 121 8.31 5.58 9.15
N HIS A 122 7.33 5.83 8.28
CA HIS A 122 6.94 4.94 7.20
C HIS A 122 7.12 5.66 5.86
N THR A 123 7.56 4.92 4.85
CA THR A 123 7.83 5.49 3.52
C THR A 123 6.53 5.73 2.76
N CYS A 124 6.20 6.98 2.47
CA CYS A 124 5.11 7.34 1.59
C CYS A 124 5.59 7.23 0.14
N PHE A 125 4.89 6.43 -0.67
CA PHE A 125 5.34 6.18 -2.04
C PHE A 125 4.30 6.50 -3.11
N GLY A 126 3.12 6.97 -2.74
CA GLY A 126 2.10 7.34 -3.69
C GLY A 126 0.87 7.91 -3.02
N LYS A 127 -0.11 8.28 -3.83
CA LYS A 127 -1.36 8.88 -3.37
C LYS A 127 -2.50 8.47 -4.29
N VAL A 128 -3.65 8.16 -3.71
CA VAL A 128 -4.88 7.94 -4.46
C VAL A 128 -5.35 9.28 -5.03
N VAL A 129 -5.43 9.38 -6.36
CA VAL A 129 -5.85 10.59 -7.06
C VAL A 129 -7.25 10.49 -7.66
N GLU A 130 -7.80 9.29 -7.77
CA GLU A 130 -9.18 9.07 -8.20
C GLU A 130 -9.85 8.07 -7.26
N ASN A 131 -11.08 8.39 -6.88
CA ASN A 131 -11.93 7.56 -6.04
C ASN A 131 -11.37 7.33 -4.63
N VAL A 132 -10.80 8.35 -4.03
CA VAL A 132 -10.21 8.25 -2.67
C VAL A 132 -11.25 7.83 -1.62
N ASP A 133 -12.52 8.19 -1.81
CA ASP A 133 -13.58 7.85 -0.86
C ASP A 133 -13.84 6.34 -0.76
N LEU A 134 -13.33 5.55 -1.69
CA LEU A 134 -13.42 4.10 -1.61
C LEU A 134 -12.74 3.55 -0.35
N VAL A 135 -11.74 4.27 0.21
CA VAL A 135 -11.09 3.82 1.45
C VAL A 135 -12.09 3.70 2.60
N ASP A 136 -13.17 4.46 2.56
CA ASP A 136 -14.22 4.40 3.58
C ASP A 136 -15.12 3.17 3.41
N ASP A 137 -15.15 2.58 2.22
CA ASP A 137 -16.01 1.43 1.89
C ASP A 137 -15.29 0.10 2.04
N ILE A 138 -13.97 0.11 2.05
CA ILE A 138 -13.17 -1.11 2.22
C ILE A 138 -13.34 -1.63 3.63
N ARG A 139 -13.57 -2.95 3.75
CA ARG A 139 -13.72 -3.64 5.02
C ARG A 139 -12.65 -4.72 5.16
N GLN A 140 -12.37 -5.11 6.38
CA GLN A 140 -11.39 -6.14 6.65
C GLN A 140 -11.77 -7.44 5.93
N GLY A 141 -10.83 -7.97 5.16
CA GLY A 141 -11.05 -9.15 4.34
C GLY A 141 -11.44 -8.87 2.89
N ASP A 142 -11.72 -7.61 2.54
CA ASP A 142 -12.00 -7.27 1.14
C ASP A 142 -10.77 -7.57 0.28
N ARG A 143 -11.03 -8.12 -0.91
CA ARG A 143 -9.95 -8.64 -1.77
C ARG A 143 -9.49 -7.60 -2.79
N ILE A 144 -8.18 -7.58 -3.00
CA ILE A 144 -7.56 -6.91 -4.15
C ILE A 144 -7.59 -7.92 -5.29
N LEU A 145 -8.29 -7.58 -6.39
CA LEU A 145 -8.38 -8.45 -7.55
C LEU A 145 -7.07 -8.47 -8.30
N ASN A 146 -6.53 -7.30 -8.58
CA ASN A 146 -5.18 -7.12 -9.13
C ASN A 146 -4.80 -5.64 -9.03
N ILE A 147 -3.53 -5.36 -9.31
CA ILE A 147 -3.02 -3.99 -9.39
C ILE A 147 -2.41 -3.82 -10.78
N GLU A 148 -3.03 -2.94 -11.58
CA GLU A 148 -2.59 -2.66 -12.95
C GLU A 148 -1.66 -1.46 -12.94
N VAL A 149 -0.42 -1.65 -13.39
CA VAL A 149 0.55 -0.57 -13.51
C VAL A 149 0.40 0.08 -14.87
N LEU A 150 0.19 1.39 -14.89
CA LEU A 150 0.05 2.18 -16.11
C LEU A 150 1.40 2.84 -16.41
N GLU A 151 1.99 2.45 -17.52
CA GLU A 151 3.26 3.06 -17.94
C GLU A 151 3.02 4.28 -18.83
N ASP A 152 3.85 5.27 -18.68
CA ASP A 152 3.80 6.48 -19.52
C ASP A 152 4.35 6.22 -20.93
#